data_415264fdaa0e5a45c1b81abfbb580ac3
#
_entry.id   415264fdaa0e5a45c1b81abfbb580ac3
#
_cell.length_a   1.000
_cell.length_b   1.000
_cell.length_c   1.000
_cell.angle_alpha   90.00
_cell.angle_beta   90.00
_cell.angle_gamma   90.00
#
_symmetry.space_group_name_H-M   'P 1'
#
loop_
_entity.id
_entity.type
_entity.pdbx_description
1 polymer ?
#
loop_
_entity_poly.entity_id
_entity_poly.type
_entity_poly.pdbx_seq_one_letter_code
_entity_poly.pdbx_strand_id
1 'polypeptide(L)'
;CKEPGDVILWDREIDVKRNLLMPGFKNAHTHSAMTFLRSMADDLPLQEWLNEQVFPNEAKLKGEEAYLFAKIAIMEYLTSGITSAFDMYIYPKEVIQACVDCGFRIVQVSGLNNFTSSLEELEEQYVTYNDYHELCSYKLGFHAEYTTDKKLLEGLAGLSEKYHAPVYTHNSETKREVEECRQRYGKSPTQLFEEMGLYRYGGGGYHCIWFDDEDIDIFAKRNLSVVTNPASNLKLASGIAPLKKMQEAGINLAIGTDGPASNNCLDMFREMFLVTGLAKLREHDAAVMDANDV
;
A
#
# COMPACT_ATOMS: atom_id res chain seq x y z
N CYS A 1 -12.89 19.96 -24.44
CA CYS A 1 -12.01 20.79 -25.30
C CYS A 1 -12.87 21.91 -25.89
N LYS A 2 -12.33 23.16 -25.94
CA LYS A 2 -12.98 24.29 -26.60
C LYS A 2 -12.75 24.22 -28.11
N GLU A 3 -13.66 24.80 -28.88
CA GLU A 3 -13.60 24.80 -30.34
C GLU A 3 -12.41 25.63 -30.87
N PRO A 4 -11.84 25.28 -32.03
CA PRO A 4 -10.84 26.12 -32.69
C PRO A 4 -11.40 27.50 -33.02
N GLY A 5 -10.87 28.56 -32.44
CA GLY A 5 -11.30 29.94 -32.62
C GLY A 5 -11.73 30.69 -31.35
N ASP A 6 -11.92 29.97 -30.22
CA ASP A 6 -12.15 30.61 -28.93
C ASP A 6 -10.89 31.32 -28.43
N VAL A 7 -11.01 32.61 -28.14
CA VAL A 7 -9.92 33.33 -27.44
C VAL A 7 -9.93 32.88 -26.00
N ILE A 8 -8.91 32.11 -25.61
CA ILE A 8 -8.70 31.66 -24.22
C ILE A 8 -7.71 32.61 -23.57
N LEU A 9 -8.15 33.30 -22.53
CA LEU A 9 -7.27 34.06 -21.67
C LEU A 9 -6.76 33.10 -20.58
N TRP A 10 -5.45 32.86 -20.56
CA TRP A 10 -4.78 32.02 -19.57
C TRP A 10 -4.23 32.89 -18.45
N ASP A 11 -4.40 32.47 -17.21
CA ASP A 11 -3.77 33.13 -16.05
C ASP A 11 -2.25 32.94 -16.08
N ARG A 12 -1.82 31.83 -16.68
CA ARG A 12 -0.38 31.48 -16.79
C ARG A 12 -0.15 30.59 -18.00
N GLU A 13 0.96 30.81 -18.68
CA GLU A 13 1.51 29.95 -19.73
C GLU A 13 2.88 29.44 -19.31
N ILE A 14 3.14 28.14 -19.49
CA ILE A 14 4.40 27.47 -19.16
C ILE A 14 4.92 26.77 -20.41
N ASP A 15 6.07 27.22 -20.90
CA ASP A 15 6.80 26.52 -21.97
C ASP A 15 7.52 25.31 -21.41
N VAL A 16 7.06 24.11 -21.78
CA VAL A 16 7.65 22.84 -21.36
C VAL A 16 8.90 22.44 -22.15
N LYS A 17 9.37 23.25 -23.10
CA LYS A 17 10.65 23.08 -23.84
C LYS A 17 10.88 21.68 -24.41
N ARG A 18 9.85 21.08 -25.03
CA ARG A 18 9.84 19.72 -25.58
C ARG A 18 9.82 18.60 -24.52
N ASN A 19 9.60 18.90 -23.25
CA ASN A 19 9.35 17.87 -22.25
C ASN A 19 7.94 17.29 -22.41
N LEU A 20 7.77 16.04 -21.99
CA LEU A 20 6.47 15.38 -21.93
C LEU A 20 5.72 15.83 -20.65
N LEU A 21 4.49 16.29 -20.82
CA LEU A 21 3.56 16.52 -19.71
C LEU A 21 2.70 15.28 -19.53
N MET A 22 2.73 14.69 -18.34
CA MET A 22 1.96 13.50 -17.98
C MET A 22 1.28 13.68 -16.62
N PRO A 23 0.22 12.92 -16.30
CA PRO A 23 -0.33 12.87 -14.95
C PRO A 23 0.72 12.43 -13.95
N GLY A 24 0.67 12.98 -12.72
CA GLY A 24 1.54 12.52 -11.64
C GLY A 24 1.22 11.09 -11.22
N PHE A 25 2.24 10.36 -10.78
CA PHE A 25 2.12 9.00 -10.28
C PHE A 25 1.27 8.94 -9.02
N LYS A 26 0.62 7.79 -8.84
CA LYS A 26 -0.11 7.42 -7.63
C LYS A 26 0.64 6.26 -6.98
N ASN A 27 1.21 6.49 -5.82
CA ASN A 27 1.87 5.44 -5.05
C ASN A 27 0.80 4.66 -4.28
N ALA A 28 0.50 3.45 -4.71
CA ALA A 28 -0.64 2.69 -4.22
C ALA A 28 -0.42 2.00 -2.86
N HIS A 29 0.80 2.02 -2.33
CA HIS A 29 1.12 1.55 -0.98
C HIS A 29 2.46 2.12 -0.50
N THR A 30 2.45 2.67 0.71
CA THR A 30 3.65 3.18 1.36
C THR A 30 3.47 3.31 2.88
N HIS A 31 4.58 3.60 3.59
CA HIS A 31 4.68 3.97 5.00
C HIS A 31 5.52 5.24 5.12
N SER A 32 4.95 6.39 4.77
CA SER A 32 5.68 7.64 4.53
C SER A 32 6.63 8.04 5.66
N ALA A 33 6.19 7.98 6.91
CA ALA A 33 6.99 8.42 8.03
C ALA A 33 8.18 7.50 8.36
N MET A 34 8.30 6.32 7.72
CA MET A 34 9.46 5.42 7.90
C MET A 34 10.77 5.94 7.28
N THR A 35 10.83 7.17 6.82
CA THR A 35 12.08 7.76 6.28
C THR A 35 13.23 7.75 7.29
N PHE A 36 12.97 7.75 8.59
CA PHE A 36 13.99 7.63 9.64
C PHE A 36 14.64 6.23 9.72
N LEU A 37 14.02 5.21 9.16
CA LEU A 37 14.50 3.84 9.12
C LEU A 37 15.23 3.49 7.81
N ARG A 38 15.34 4.43 6.89
CA ARG A 38 15.99 4.22 5.59
C ARG A 38 17.44 3.74 5.78
N SER A 39 17.80 2.63 5.14
CA SER A 39 19.12 2.00 5.18
C SER A 39 19.61 1.64 6.60
N MET A 40 18.73 1.59 7.59
CA MET A 40 19.13 1.31 8.97
C MET A 40 19.24 -0.19 9.24
N ALA A 41 18.47 -1.01 8.54
CA ALA A 41 18.36 -2.45 8.75
C ALA A 41 18.23 -3.18 7.41
N ASP A 42 19.29 -3.17 6.64
CA ASP A 42 19.39 -3.95 5.42
C ASP A 42 19.75 -5.42 5.75
N ASP A 43 19.51 -6.33 4.81
CA ASP A 43 19.94 -7.74 4.83
C ASP A 43 19.30 -8.63 5.94
N LEU A 44 18.07 -8.31 6.35
CA LEU A 44 17.27 -9.13 7.27
C LEU A 44 15.99 -9.63 6.60
N PRO A 45 15.56 -10.91 6.87
CA PRO A 45 14.24 -11.38 6.49
C PRO A 45 13.12 -10.59 7.19
N LEU A 46 11.92 -10.56 6.60
CA LEU A 46 10.81 -9.72 7.06
C LEU A 46 10.53 -9.81 8.57
N GLN A 47 10.42 -11.02 9.12
CA GLN A 47 10.02 -11.19 10.53
C GLN A 47 11.10 -10.68 11.51
N GLU A 48 12.36 -11.00 11.23
CA GLU A 48 13.51 -10.51 11.99
C GLU A 48 13.67 -9.00 11.83
N TRP A 49 13.47 -8.49 10.59
CA TRP A 49 13.49 -7.06 10.30
C TRP A 49 12.41 -6.30 11.10
N LEU A 50 11.17 -6.80 11.11
CA LEU A 50 10.07 -6.18 11.88
C LEU A 50 10.34 -6.22 13.38
N ASN A 51 10.64 -7.39 13.93
CA ASN A 51 10.70 -7.60 15.38
C ASN A 51 11.98 -7.04 16.04
N GLU A 52 13.11 -7.05 15.33
CA GLU A 52 14.38 -6.63 15.90
C GLU A 52 14.71 -5.17 15.58
N GLN A 53 14.18 -4.63 14.47
CA GLN A 53 14.55 -3.29 14.00
C GLN A 53 13.37 -2.33 13.91
N VAL A 54 12.29 -2.67 13.21
CA VAL A 54 11.19 -1.72 12.93
C VAL A 54 10.42 -1.42 14.21
N PHE A 55 9.74 -2.39 14.79
CA PHE A 55 8.87 -2.19 15.94
C PHE A 55 9.59 -1.58 17.15
N PRO A 56 10.83 -2.00 17.53
CA PRO A 56 11.54 -1.37 18.64
C PRO A 56 11.92 0.09 18.40
N ASN A 57 12.10 0.51 17.15
CA ASN A 57 12.41 1.89 16.82
C ASN A 57 11.14 2.75 16.65
N GLU A 58 10.08 2.20 16.06
CA GLU A 58 8.76 2.87 16.01
C GLU A 58 8.18 3.11 17.40
N ALA A 59 8.41 2.21 18.36
CA ALA A 59 8.01 2.39 19.75
C ALA A 59 8.67 3.61 20.44
N LYS A 60 9.76 4.14 19.88
CA LYS A 60 10.46 5.33 20.40
C LYS A 60 10.01 6.61 19.68
N LEU A 61 9.38 6.46 18.50
CA LEU A 61 8.95 7.56 17.67
C LEU A 61 7.85 8.36 18.36
N LYS A 62 7.90 9.68 18.22
CA LYS A 62 6.85 10.60 18.69
C LYS A 62 6.08 11.16 17.51
N GLY A 63 4.83 11.59 17.75
CA GLY A 63 4.00 12.17 16.69
C GLY A 63 4.64 13.33 15.96
N GLU A 64 5.29 14.26 16.68
CA GLU A 64 6.00 15.40 16.07
C GLU A 64 7.11 14.95 15.11
N GLU A 65 7.81 13.86 15.44
CA GLU A 65 8.86 13.28 14.59
C GLU A 65 8.23 12.58 13.39
N ALA A 66 7.13 11.84 13.56
CA ALA A 66 6.38 11.22 12.47
C ALA A 66 5.89 12.27 11.44
N TYR A 67 5.40 13.43 11.91
CA TYR A 67 5.04 14.55 11.05
C TYR A 67 6.23 15.05 10.21
N LEU A 68 7.41 15.23 10.82
CA LEU A 68 8.60 15.69 10.11
C LEU A 68 9.11 14.64 9.11
N PHE A 69 9.12 13.36 9.49
CA PHE A 69 9.54 12.29 8.62
C PHE A 69 8.58 12.07 7.44
N ALA A 70 7.29 12.23 7.65
CA ALA A 70 6.30 12.25 6.56
C ALA A 70 6.56 13.39 5.58
N LYS A 71 6.91 14.59 6.04
CA LYS A 71 7.30 15.72 5.16
C LYS A 71 8.53 15.41 4.31
N ILE A 72 9.51 14.68 4.85
CA ILE A 72 10.67 14.23 4.08
C ILE A 72 10.23 13.30 2.95
N ALA A 73 9.34 12.32 3.24
CA ALA A 73 8.77 11.47 2.20
C ALA A 73 8.00 12.28 1.13
N ILE A 74 7.18 13.25 1.54
CA ILE A 74 6.42 14.09 0.60
C ILE A 74 7.34 14.88 -0.33
N MET A 75 8.46 15.42 0.17
CA MET A 75 9.46 16.08 -0.68
C MET A 75 10.03 15.12 -1.72
N GLU A 76 10.33 13.87 -1.33
CA GLU A 76 10.81 12.85 -2.26
C GLU A 76 9.72 12.45 -3.26
N TYR A 77 8.48 12.26 -2.83
CA TYR A 77 7.34 11.99 -3.72
C TYR A 77 7.21 13.05 -4.80
N LEU A 78 7.14 14.31 -4.40
CA LEU A 78 6.96 15.42 -5.34
C LEU A 78 8.12 15.56 -6.32
N THR A 79 9.37 15.34 -5.88
CA THR A 79 10.56 15.42 -6.74
C THR A 79 10.70 14.20 -7.67
N SER A 80 10.11 13.05 -7.33
CA SER A 80 10.04 11.85 -8.18
C SER A 80 8.75 11.75 -9.02
N GLY A 81 7.89 12.79 -8.96
CA GLY A 81 6.66 12.85 -9.76
C GLY A 81 5.45 12.13 -9.17
N ILE A 82 5.49 11.71 -7.90
CA ILE A 82 4.36 11.14 -7.18
C ILE A 82 3.51 12.28 -6.61
N THR A 83 2.21 12.30 -6.94
CA THR A 83 1.27 13.36 -6.53
C THR A 83 0.19 12.90 -5.57
N SER A 84 0.12 11.61 -5.30
CA SER A 84 -0.75 11.04 -4.27
C SER A 84 -0.20 9.72 -3.75
N ALA A 85 -0.50 9.39 -2.49
CA ALA A 85 -0.08 8.14 -1.86
C ALA A 85 -1.25 7.46 -1.13
N PHE A 86 -1.18 6.13 -1.06
CA PHE A 86 -2.00 5.28 -0.21
C PHE A 86 -1.11 4.79 0.94
N ASP A 87 -1.27 5.38 2.12
CA ASP A 87 -0.33 5.29 3.23
C ASP A 87 -0.91 4.50 4.40
N MET A 88 -0.13 3.59 4.96
CA MET A 88 -0.48 2.88 6.20
C MET A 88 0.55 3.23 7.28
N TYR A 89 0.13 3.95 8.33
CA TYR A 89 1.05 4.28 9.41
C TYR A 89 0.39 4.39 10.78
N ILE A 90 1.19 4.20 11.84
CA ILE A 90 0.74 4.22 13.25
C ILE A 90 0.42 5.61 13.79
N TYR A 91 0.80 6.69 13.09
CA TYR A 91 0.52 8.10 13.41
C TYR A 91 -0.31 8.76 12.31
N PRO A 92 -1.57 8.32 12.07
CA PRO A 92 -2.37 8.81 10.94
C PRO A 92 -2.65 10.30 11.01
N LYS A 93 -2.89 10.86 12.20
CA LYS A 93 -3.11 12.28 12.41
C LYS A 93 -1.95 13.13 11.91
N GLU A 94 -0.74 12.77 12.29
CA GLU A 94 0.47 13.51 11.99
C GLU A 94 0.85 13.39 10.50
N VAL A 95 0.68 12.21 9.92
CA VAL A 95 0.90 11.98 8.49
C VAL A 95 -0.11 12.76 7.65
N ILE A 96 -1.40 12.72 7.99
CA ILE A 96 -2.46 13.49 7.33
C ILE A 96 -2.18 14.98 7.42
N GLN A 97 -1.81 15.50 8.61
CA GLN A 97 -1.49 16.91 8.79
C GLN A 97 -0.28 17.34 7.94
N ALA A 98 0.77 16.52 7.87
CA ALA A 98 1.92 16.78 7.01
C ALA A 98 1.51 16.86 5.53
N CYS A 99 0.62 15.97 5.08
CA CYS A 99 0.12 15.98 3.71
C CYS A 99 -0.72 17.23 3.41
N VAL A 100 -1.63 17.59 4.28
CA VAL A 100 -2.47 18.79 4.13
C VAL A 100 -1.60 20.06 4.09
N ASP A 101 -0.64 20.19 5.00
CA ASP A 101 0.27 21.36 5.06
C ASP A 101 1.17 21.48 3.81
N CYS A 102 1.48 20.36 3.17
CA CYS A 102 2.27 20.32 1.94
C CYS A 102 1.41 20.37 0.66
N GLY A 103 0.08 20.41 0.76
CA GLY A 103 -0.80 20.32 -0.41
C GLY A 103 -0.75 18.97 -1.12
N PHE A 104 -0.36 17.90 -0.43
CA PHE A 104 -0.22 16.54 -0.98
C PHE A 104 -1.47 15.70 -0.71
N ARG A 105 -1.90 14.94 -1.71
CA ARG A 105 -3.09 14.09 -1.61
C ARG A 105 -2.77 12.75 -0.98
N ILE A 106 -3.56 12.34 0.04
CA ILE A 106 -3.37 11.09 0.75
C ILE A 106 -4.66 10.30 0.89
N VAL A 107 -4.54 8.98 0.71
CA VAL A 107 -5.48 7.99 1.24
C VAL A 107 -4.78 7.30 2.40
N GLN A 108 -5.17 7.63 3.61
CA GLN A 108 -4.67 6.95 4.81
C GLN A 108 -5.43 5.64 5.01
N VAL A 109 -4.74 4.58 5.38
CA VAL A 109 -5.35 3.31 5.74
C VAL A 109 -4.91 2.89 7.14
N SER A 110 -5.83 2.31 7.90
CA SER A 110 -5.49 1.78 9.23
C SER A 110 -4.52 0.60 9.14
N GLY A 111 -3.51 0.62 10.01
CA GLY A 111 -2.65 -0.54 10.30
C GLY A 111 -3.08 -1.25 11.59
N LEU A 112 -4.39 -1.45 11.80
CA LEU A 112 -4.93 -2.10 13.00
C LEU A 112 -4.16 -3.37 13.35
N ASN A 113 -3.75 -3.51 14.62
CA ASN A 113 -3.03 -4.66 15.12
C ASN A 113 -3.24 -4.80 16.64
N ASN A 114 -2.85 -5.93 17.22
CA ASN A 114 -3.07 -6.24 18.64
C ASN A 114 -2.21 -5.41 19.61
N PHE A 115 -1.28 -4.59 19.14
CA PHE A 115 -0.24 -3.98 19.99
C PHE A 115 -0.41 -2.47 20.17
N THR A 116 -0.85 -1.76 19.13
CA THR A 116 -0.76 -0.29 19.08
C THR A 116 -2.08 0.41 18.80
N SER A 117 -3.16 -0.32 18.52
CA SER A 117 -4.44 0.28 18.11
C SER A 117 -5.65 -0.51 18.57
N SER A 118 -6.81 0.12 18.63
CA SER A 118 -8.08 -0.50 18.97
C SER A 118 -9.14 -0.28 17.87
N LEU A 119 -10.23 -1.06 17.92
CA LEU A 119 -11.36 -0.90 16.98
C LEU A 119 -12.08 0.44 17.19
N GLU A 120 -12.18 0.89 18.44
CA GLU A 120 -12.80 2.16 18.80
C GLU A 120 -12.01 3.34 18.23
N GLU A 121 -10.69 3.30 18.36
CA GLU A 121 -9.80 4.32 17.80
C GLU A 121 -9.84 4.31 16.26
N LEU A 122 -9.83 3.12 15.63
CA LEU A 122 -9.96 3.00 14.18
C LEU A 122 -11.27 3.60 13.70
N GLU A 123 -12.38 3.31 14.36
CA GLU A 123 -13.69 3.84 14.00
C GLU A 123 -13.73 5.38 14.13
N GLU A 124 -13.20 5.93 15.21
CA GLU A 124 -13.09 7.39 15.40
C GLU A 124 -12.26 8.03 14.28
N GLN A 125 -11.11 7.45 13.96
CA GLN A 125 -10.24 7.92 12.88
C GLN A 125 -10.94 7.84 11.51
N TYR A 126 -11.65 6.74 11.24
CA TYR A 126 -12.39 6.55 9.99
C TYR A 126 -13.44 7.65 9.78
N VAL A 127 -14.22 7.95 10.81
CA VAL A 127 -15.26 9.01 10.75
C VAL A 127 -14.61 10.38 10.63
N THR A 128 -13.62 10.67 11.48
CA THR A 128 -12.98 11.98 11.54
C THR A 128 -12.26 12.35 10.25
N TYR A 129 -11.42 11.46 9.73
CA TYR A 129 -10.54 11.82 8.61
C TYR A 129 -11.19 11.72 7.24
N ASN A 130 -12.34 11.06 7.10
CA ASN A 130 -13.11 11.12 5.86
C ASN A 130 -13.90 12.44 5.69
N ASP A 131 -14.03 13.23 6.74
CA ASP A 131 -14.69 14.56 6.71
C ASP A 131 -13.71 15.72 7.00
N TYR A 132 -12.42 15.43 7.14
CA TYR A 132 -11.42 16.39 7.63
C TYR A 132 -10.96 17.40 6.57
N HIS A 133 -10.58 16.94 5.39
CA HIS A 133 -9.99 17.79 4.34
C HIS A 133 -10.11 17.14 2.94
N GLU A 134 -10.28 17.95 1.88
CA GLU A 134 -10.43 17.48 0.49
C GLU A 134 -9.21 16.70 -0.07
N LEU A 135 -8.04 16.87 0.51
CA LEU A 135 -6.82 16.12 0.16
C LEU A 135 -6.69 14.78 0.89
N CYS A 136 -7.59 14.50 1.83
CA CYS A 136 -7.49 13.34 2.71
C CYS A 136 -8.71 12.43 2.55
N SER A 137 -8.48 11.13 2.61
CA SER A 137 -9.50 10.12 2.88
C SER A 137 -8.90 9.01 3.75
N TYR A 138 -9.77 8.31 4.49
CA TYR A 138 -9.36 7.23 5.39
C TYR A 138 -10.05 5.92 5.02
N LYS A 139 -9.33 4.82 5.04
CA LYS A 139 -9.84 3.47 4.72
C LYS A 139 -9.66 2.52 5.89
N LEU A 140 -10.58 1.57 6.00
CA LEU A 140 -10.43 0.47 6.93
C LEU A 140 -9.29 -0.45 6.49
N GLY A 141 -8.53 -0.95 7.43
CA GLY A 141 -7.44 -1.87 7.18
C GLY A 141 -6.87 -2.43 8.47
N PHE A 142 -6.00 -3.40 8.32
CA PHE A 142 -5.19 -3.98 9.39
C PHE A 142 -3.81 -4.31 8.87
N HIS A 143 -2.84 -4.43 9.75
CA HIS A 143 -1.45 -4.59 9.32
C HIS A 143 -1.25 -5.90 8.54
N ALA A 144 -1.40 -7.05 9.19
CA ALA A 144 -1.23 -8.37 8.57
C ALA A 144 -1.90 -9.47 9.44
N GLU A 145 -2.04 -10.69 8.89
CA GLU A 145 -2.62 -11.84 9.59
C GLU A 145 -1.88 -12.14 10.90
N TYR A 146 -0.54 -12.15 10.86
CA TYR A 146 0.29 -12.52 12.01
C TYR A 146 0.40 -11.44 13.10
N THR A 147 -0.14 -10.26 12.90
CA THR A 147 -0.20 -9.16 13.89
C THR A 147 -1.60 -8.95 14.47
N THR A 148 -2.58 -9.74 14.06
CA THR A 148 -3.97 -9.61 14.48
C THR A 148 -4.52 -10.93 14.98
N ASP A 149 -5.41 -10.90 15.95
CA ASP A 149 -6.17 -12.07 16.37
C ASP A 149 -7.56 -12.12 15.72
N LYS A 150 -8.22 -13.28 15.86
CA LYS A 150 -9.55 -13.51 15.28
C LYS A 150 -10.59 -12.51 15.80
N LYS A 151 -10.53 -12.14 17.09
CA LYS A 151 -11.49 -11.21 17.70
C LYS A 151 -11.36 -9.80 17.09
N LEU A 152 -10.15 -9.35 16.86
CA LEU A 152 -9.88 -8.05 16.23
C LEU A 152 -10.37 -8.04 14.79
N LEU A 153 -10.13 -9.12 14.04
CA LEU A 153 -10.59 -9.25 12.64
C LEU A 153 -12.12 -9.36 12.55
N GLU A 154 -12.80 -10.06 13.48
CA GLU A 154 -14.27 -10.10 13.58
C GLU A 154 -14.84 -8.70 13.85
N GLY A 155 -14.22 -7.93 14.74
CA GLY A 155 -14.60 -6.55 14.98
C GLY A 155 -14.42 -5.65 13.76
N LEU A 156 -13.31 -5.80 13.03
CA LEU A 156 -13.08 -5.07 11.78
C LEU A 156 -14.08 -5.43 10.68
N ALA A 157 -14.46 -6.72 10.58
CA ALA A 157 -15.52 -7.15 9.68
C ALA A 157 -16.88 -6.50 10.04
N GLY A 158 -17.15 -6.32 11.35
CA GLY A 158 -18.30 -5.56 11.83
C GLY A 158 -18.28 -4.07 11.43
N LEU A 159 -17.12 -3.41 11.47
CA LEU A 159 -16.97 -2.04 11.00
C LEU A 159 -17.14 -1.95 9.48
N SER A 160 -16.55 -2.90 8.72
CA SER A 160 -16.73 -2.99 7.27
C SER A 160 -18.22 -3.14 6.90
N GLU A 161 -18.97 -3.98 7.61
CA GLU A 161 -20.41 -4.13 7.44
C GLU A 161 -21.17 -2.84 7.78
N LYS A 162 -20.84 -2.19 8.92
CA LYS A 162 -21.49 -0.96 9.39
C LYS A 162 -21.38 0.18 8.39
N TYR A 163 -20.22 0.34 7.78
CA TYR A 163 -19.91 1.47 6.88
C TYR A 163 -19.97 1.09 5.40
N HIS A 164 -20.24 -0.17 5.04
CA HIS A 164 -20.11 -0.70 3.67
C HIS A 164 -18.76 -0.34 3.05
N ALA A 165 -17.70 -0.48 3.84
CA ALA A 165 -16.37 0.03 3.53
C ALA A 165 -15.39 -1.09 3.17
N PRO A 166 -14.54 -0.87 2.15
CA PRO A 166 -13.51 -1.82 1.75
C PRO A 166 -12.41 -1.94 2.81
N VAL A 167 -11.74 -3.11 2.86
CA VAL A 167 -10.65 -3.41 3.79
C VAL A 167 -9.35 -3.71 3.03
N TYR A 168 -8.23 -3.19 3.54
CA TYR A 168 -6.90 -3.35 2.95
C TYR A 168 -5.89 -3.89 3.98
N THR A 169 -4.95 -4.72 3.52
CA THR A 169 -3.95 -5.35 4.41
C THR A 169 -2.73 -5.85 3.63
N HIS A 170 -1.58 -6.04 4.31
CA HIS A 170 -0.52 -6.89 3.79
C HIS A 170 -1.03 -8.32 3.77
N ASN A 171 -0.81 -9.02 2.65
CA ASN A 171 -1.43 -10.32 2.43
C ASN A 171 -0.47 -11.26 1.71
N SER A 172 -0.19 -12.38 2.35
CA SER A 172 0.61 -13.47 1.76
C SER A 172 1.94 -12.97 1.18
N GLU A 173 2.60 -12.09 1.91
CA GLU A 173 3.87 -11.49 1.49
C GLU A 173 5.00 -12.52 1.52
N THR A 174 5.07 -13.35 2.58
CA THR A 174 6.12 -14.35 2.72
C THR A 174 5.53 -15.77 2.75
N LYS A 175 6.35 -16.74 2.33
CA LYS A 175 6.01 -18.16 2.42
C LYS A 175 5.72 -18.57 3.86
N ARG A 176 6.51 -18.05 4.80
CA ARG A 176 6.35 -18.31 6.24
C ARG A 176 4.99 -17.87 6.75
N GLU A 177 4.53 -16.66 6.39
CA GLU A 177 3.19 -16.17 6.74
C GLU A 177 2.09 -17.14 6.30
N VAL A 178 2.13 -17.57 5.04
CA VAL A 178 1.12 -18.51 4.50
C VAL A 178 1.18 -19.87 5.18
N GLU A 179 2.38 -20.42 5.40
CA GLU A 179 2.56 -21.73 6.06
C GLU A 179 2.09 -21.68 7.52
N GLU A 180 2.42 -20.64 8.27
CA GLU A 180 2.00 -20.47 9.66
C GLU A 180 0.48 -20.22 9.77
N CYS A 181 -0.13 -19.44 8.86
CA CYS A 181 -1.58 -19.27 8.80
C CYS A 181 -2.29 -20.62 8.53
N ARG A 182 -1.78 -21.40 7.58
CA ARG A 182 -2.30 -22.74 7.30
C ARG A 182 -2.17 -23.68 8.50
N GLN A 183 -1.11 -23.59 9.26
CA GLN A 183 -0.95 -24.40 10.49
C GLN A 183 -1.95 -23.99 11.57
N ARG A 184 -2.25 -22.69 11.73
CA ARG A 184 -3.21 -22.17 12.71
C ARG A 184 -4.66 -22.42 12.32
N TYR A 185 -5.01 -22.19 11.05
CA TYR A 185 -6.41 -22.08 10.59
C TYR A 185 -6.78 -23.07 9.48
N GLY A 186 -5.83 -23.83 8.95
CA GLY A 186 -6.04 -24.74 7.80
C GLY A 186 -6.25 -24.01 6.46
N LYS A 187 -5.96 -22.71 6.39
CA LYS A 187 -6.27 -21.82 5.27
C LYS A 187 -5.13 -20.84 5.01
N SER A 188 -5.07 -20.28 3.79
CA SER A 188 -4.24 -19.12 3.50
C SER A 188 -4.80 -17.88 4.20
N PRO A 189 -4.00 -16.79 4.34
CA PRO A 189 -4.52 -15.52 4.85
C PRO A 189 -5.74 -15.03 4.06
N THR A 190 -5.71 -15.05 2.74
CA THR A 190 -6.83 -14.64 1.88
C THR A 190 -8.09 -15.44 2.12
N GLN A 191 -8.00 -16.76 2.19
CA GLN A 191 -9.13 -17.66 2.47
C GLN A 191 -9.74 -17.40 3.86
N LEU A 192 -8.88 -17.14 4.85
CA LEU A 192 -9.33 -16.76 6.20
C LEU A 192 -10.09 -15.43 6.18
N PHE A 193 -9.57 -14.40 5.52
CA PHE A 193 -10.21 -13.09 5.45
C PHE A 193 -11.53 -13.12 4.70
N GLU A 194 -11.63 -13.92 3.63
CA GLU A 194 -12.89 -14.14 2.90
C GLU A 194 -13.93 -14.82 3.80
N GLU A 195 -13.56 -15.87 4.54
CA GLU A 195 -14.46 -16.57 5.47
C GLU A 195 -14.97 -15.65 6.58
N MET A 196 -14.12 -14.75 7.08
CA MET A 196 -14.48 -13.75 8.08
C MET A 196 -15.31 -12.59 7.53
N GLY A 197 -15.53 -12.52 6.21
CA GLY A 197 -16.33 -11.50 5.56
C GLY A 197 -15.65 -10.15 5.37
N LEU A 198 -14.33 -10.06 5.55
CA LEU A 198 -13.55 -8.82 5.41
C LEU A 198 -13.57 -8.26 3.98
N TYR A 199 -13.78 -9.10 2.98
CA TYR A 199 -13.82 -8.70 1.56
C TYR A 199 -15.23 -8.46 1.00
N ARG A 200 -16.26 -8.45 1.87
CA ARG A 200 -17.65 -8.29 1.43
C ARG A 200 -17.90 -7.00 0.65
N TYR A 201 -17.24 -5.91 1.02
CA TYR A 201 -17.39 -4.58 0.42
C TYR A 201 -16.18 -4.16 -0.41
N GLY A 202 -15.39 -5.12 -0.87
CA GLY A 202 -14.18 -4.87 -1.64
C GLY A 202 -12.95 -4.63 -0.78
N GLY A 203 -11.91 -4.06 -1.40
CA GLY A 203 -10.63 -3.80 -0.74
C GLY A 203 -9.45 -4.29 -1.57
N GLY A 204 -8.39 -4.72 -0.89
CA GLY A 204 -7.22 -5.21 -1.57
C GLY A 204 -6.14 -5.75 -0.65
N GLY A 205 -5.12 -6.32 -1.28
CA GLY A 205 -3.93 -6.82 -0.61
C GLY A 205 -2.66 -6.17 -1.13
N TYR A 206 -1.72 -5.92 -0.23
CA TYR A 206 -0.37 -5.50 -0.58
C TYR A 206 0.52 -6.75 -0.69
N HIS A 207 1.48 -6.71 -1.62
CA HIS A 207 2.41 -7.79 -1.99
C HIS A 207 1.77 -8.97 -2.69
N CYS A 208 0.92 -9.77 -2.04
CA CYS A 208 0.20 -10.93 -2.60
C CYS A 208 1.11 -11.92 -3.35
N ILE A 209 2.34 -12.14 -2.83
CA ILE A 209 3.39 -12.89 -3.50
C ILE A 209 3.10 -14.39 -3.54
N TRP A 210 2.60 -14.92 -2.41
CA TRP A 210 2.41 -16.35 -2.18
C TRP A 210 0.95 -16.77 -2.35
N PHE A 211 0.22 -16.10 -3.25
CA PHE A 211 -1.14 -16.49 -3.63
C PHE A 211 -1.16 -17.83 -4.36
N ASP A 212 -2.06 -18.70 -3.96
CA ASP A 212 -2.44 -19.89 -4.72
C ASP A 212 -3.62 -19.59 -5.68
N ASP A 213 -4.12 -20.62 -6.36
CA ASP A 213 -5.21 -20.49 -7.33
C ASP A 213 -6.51 -20.04 -6.68
N GLU A 214 -6.82 -20.53 -5.47
CA GLU A 214 -8.02 -20.15 -4.73
C GLU A 214 -7.95 -18.71 -4.23
N ASP A 215 -6.77 -18.21 -3.83
CA ASP A 215 -6.56 -16.81 -3.44
C ASP A 215 -6.83 -15.88 -4.62
N ILE A 216 -6.34 -16.24 -5.82
CA ILE A 216 -6.57 -15.49 -7.06
C ILE A 216 -8.05 -15.49 -7.43
N ASP A 217 -8.73 -16.64 -7.33
CA ASP A 217 -10.16 -16.76 -7.61
C ASP A 217 -11.00 -15.90 -6.64
N ILE A 218 -10.65 -15.85 -5.36
CA ILE A 218 -11.31 -14.99 -4.36
C ILE A 218 -11.15 -13.51 -4.76
N PHE A 219 -9.93 -13.08 -5.09
CA PHE A 219 -9.65 -11.70 -5.47
C PHE A 219 -10.39 -11.29 -6.75
N ALA A 220 -10.39 -12.13 -7.78
CA ALA A 220 -11.13 -11.91 -9.02
C ALA A 220 -12.67 -11.83 -8.76
N LYS A 221 -13.20 -12.80 -8.03
CA LYS A 221 -14.65 -12.88 -7.72
C LYS A 221 -15.14 -11.69 -6.89
N ARG A 222 -14.33 -11.21 -5.95
CA ARG A 222 -14.65 -10.07 -5.07
C ARG A 222 -14.27 -8.73 -5.68
N ASN A 223 -13.68 -8.71 -6.87
CA ASN A 223 -13.18 -7.50 -7.53
C ASN A 223 -12.21 -6.71 -6.65
N LEU A 224 -11.28 -7.43 -6.01
CA LEU A 224 -10.25 -6.85 -5.15
C LEU A 224 -9.06 -6.36 -5.97
N SER A 225 -8.28 -5.47 -5.37
CA SER A 225 -7.06 -4.96 -5.99
C SER A 225 -5.81 -5.56 -5.34
N VAL A 226 -4.78 -5.78 -6.14
CA VAL A 226 -3.45 -6.15 -5.68
C VAL A 226 -2.50 -4.97 -5.89
N VAL A 227 -1.73 -4.64 -4.87
CA VAL A 227 -0.63 -3.68 -4.97
C VAL A 227 0.69 -4.41 -4.84
N THR A 228 1.49 -4.41 -5.90
CA THR A 228 2.83 -5.00 -5.87
C THR A 228 3.88 -3.98 -5.46
N ASN A 229 4.85 -4.40 -4.64
CA ASN A 229 5.92 -3.56 -4.10
C ASN A 229 7.29 -4.20 -4.42
N PRO A 230 7.70 -4.22 -5.69
CA PRO A 230 8.77 -5.11 -6.15
C PRO A 230 10.14 -4.82 -5.52
N ALA A 231 10.49 -3.57 -5.24
CA ALA A 231 11.77 -3.27 -4.59
C ALA A 231 11.82 -3.74 -3.14
N SER A 232 10.73 -3.57 -2.38
CA SER A 232 10.59 -4.12 -1.03
C SER A 232 10.63 -5.65 -1.04
N ASN A 233 9.87 -6.28 -1.93
CA ASN A 233 9.84 -7.72 -2.11
C ASN A 233 11.24 -8.31 -2.37
N LEU A 234 12.06 -7.60 -3.15
CA LEU A 234 13.47 -7.96 -3.40
C LEU A 234 14.34 -7.79 -2.17
N LYS A 235 14.27 -6.61 -1.52
CA LYS A 235 15.10 -6.29 -0.37
C LYS A 235 14.89 -7.27 0.78
N LEU A 236 13.65 -7.62 1.06
CA LEU A 236 13.26 -8.55 2.13
C LEU A 236 13.29 -10.02 1.68
N ALA A 237 13.66 -10.29 0.42
CA ALA A 237 13.65 -11.61 -0.18
C ALA A 237 12.30 -12.33 -0.07
N SER A 238 11.19 -11.56 -0.06
CA SER A 238 9.83 -12.09 0.09
C SER A 238 9.40 -12.93 -1.13
N GLY A 239 9.88 -12.58 -2.34
CA GLY A 239 9.62 -13.30 -3.58
C GLY A 239 9.13 -12.41 -4.73
N ILE A 240 8.63 -13.03 -5.79
CA ILE A 240 8.08 -12.35 -6.97
C ILE A 240 6.59 -12.69 -7.08
N ALA A 241 5.71 -11.68 -7.08
CA ALA A 241 4.26 -11.89 -7.19
C ALA A 241 3.87 -12.47 -8.58
N PRO A 242 2.83 -13.33 -8.67
CA PRO A 242 2.37 -13.96 -9.91
C PRO A 242 1.50 -13.01 -10.75
N LEU A 243 2.05 -11.84 -11.12
CA LEU A 243 1.30 -10.73 -11.71
C LEU A 243 0.62 -11.09 -13.02
N LYS A 244 1.27 -11.88 -13.89
CA LYS A 244 0.66 -12.38 -15.13
C LYS A 244 -0.63 -13.14 -14.85
N LYS A 245 -0.60 -14.07 -13.91
CA LYS A 245 -1.76 -14.88 -13.56
C LYS A 245 -2.89 -14.05 -12.97
N MET A 246 -2.55 -13.06 -12.15
CA MET A 246 -3.51 -12.11 -11.59
C MET A 246 -4.14 -11.23 -12.69
N GLN A 247 -3.35 -10.76 -13.64
CA GLN A 247 -3.82 -9.98 -14.80
C GLN A 247 -4.78 -10.82 -15.67
N GLU A 248 -4.43 -12.09 -15.97
CA GLU A 248 -5.27 -13.02 -16.72
C GLU A 248 -6.60 -13.32 -16.02
N ALA A 249 -6.61 -13.30 -14.69
CA ALA A 249 -7.82 -13.43 -13.86
C ALA A 249 -8.66 -12.13 -13.80
N GLY A 250 -8.21 -11.04 -14.41
CA GLY A 250 -8.88 -9.75 -14.43
C GLY A 250 -8.79 -8.97 -13.13
N ILE A 251 -7.83 -9.29 -12.26
CA ILE A 251 -7.58 -8.55 -11.01
C ILE A 251 -6.98 -7.18 -11.34
N ASN A 252 -7.49 -6.13 -10.68
CA ASN A 252 -6.91 -4.79 -10.78
C ASN A 252 -5.53 -4.77 -10.09
N LEU A 253 -4.49 -4.46 -10.87
CA LEU A 253 -3.11 -4.38 -10.39
C LEU A 253 -2.69 -2.92 -10.22
N ALA A 254 -1.95 -2.65 -9.16
CA ALA A 254 -1.35 -1.35 -8.90
C ALA A 254 0.08 -1.52 -8.38
N ILE A 255 0.85 -0.43 -8.41
CA ILE A 255 2.24 -0.42 -7.96
C ILE A 255 2.37 0.51 -6.76
N GLY A 256 3.05 0.03 -5.73
CA GLY A 256 3.45 0.81 -4.57
C GLY A 256 4.95 0.75 -4.34
N THR A 257 5.48 1.73 -3.64
CA THR A 257 6.91 1.72 -3.25
C THR A 257 7.14 0.92 -1.97
N ASP A 258 6.09 0.65 -1.20
CA ASP A 258 6.22 0.30 0.20
C ASP A 258 6.93 1.42 1.00
N GLY A 259 7.29 1.18 2.25
CA GLY A 259 7.98 2.15 3.09
C GLY A 259 9.43 2.39 2.68
N PRO A 260 9.98 3.59 2.93
CA PRO A 260 11.39 3.87 2.69
C PRO A 260 12.35 3.01 3.55
N ALA A 261 11.85 2.37 4.59
CA ALA A 261 12.61 1.40 5.40
C ALA A 261 12.86 0.09 4.65
N SER A 262 11.87 -0.42 3.90
CA SER A 262 11.96 -1.68 3.15
C SER A 262 12.39 -1.50 1.68
N ASN A 263 12.38 -0.25 1.17
CA ASN A 263 12.71 0.05 -0.23
C ASN A 263 14.00 0.88 -0.39
N ASN A 264 14.27 1.80 0.54
CA ASN A 264 15.32 2.82 0.48
C ASN A 264 15.12 3.90 -0.60
N CYS A 265 14.07 3.86 -1.43
CA CYS A 265 13.84 4.80 -2.53
C CYS A 265 12.33 4.90 -2.85
N LEU A 266 11.82 6.11 -2.98
CA LEU A 266 10.40 6.35 -3.28
C LEU A 266 10.26 6.82 -4.75
N ASP A 267 10.50 5.90 -5.70
CA ASP A 267 10.59 6.18 -7.13
C ASP A 267 9.77 5.18 -7.95
N MET A 268 8.67 5.66 -8.56
CA MET A 268 7.76 4.82 -9.34
C MET A 268 8.39 4.30 -10.65
N PHE A 269 9.32 5.02 -11.27
CA PHE A 269 10.00 4.50 -12.47
C PHE A 269 10.85 3.27 -12.15
N ARG A 270 11.51 3.28 -10.99
CA ARG A 270 12.25 2.12 -10.49
C ARG A 270 11.31 0.94 -10.23
N GLU A 271 10.18 1.18 -9.58
CA GLU A 271 9.19 0.13 -9.32
C GLU A 271 8.64 -0.45 -10.63
N MET A 272 8.25 0.38 -11.59
CA MET A 272 7.76 -0.06 -12.90
C MET A 272 8.79 -0.90 -13.65
N PHE A 273 10.07 -0.50 -13.62
CA PHE A 273 11.16 -1.28 -14.19
C PHE A 273 11.27 -2.67 -13.54
N LEU A 274 11.19 -2.73 -12.22
CA LEU A 274 11.26 -3.99 -11.46
C LEU A 274 10.04 -4.87 -11.71
N VAL A 275 8.82 -4.32 -11.78
CA VAL A 275 7.60 -5.08 -12.14
C VAL A 275 7.81 -5.81 -13.45
N THR A 276 8.20 -5.08 -14.51
CA THR A 276 8.44 -5.66 -15.83
C THR A 276 9.53 -6.74 -15.79
N GLY A 277 10.70 -6.41 -15.23
CA GLY A 277 11.85 -7.32 -15.24
C GLY A 277 11.63 -8.59 -14.43
N LEU A 278 11.06 -8.48 -13.25
CA LEU A 278 10.82 -9.62 -12.37
C LEU A 278 9.70 -10.53 -12.89
N ALA A 279 8.63 -9.97 -13.45
CA ALA A 279 7.57 -10.78 -14.04
C ALA A 279 8.10 -11.62 -15.20
N LYS A 280 8.88 -11.02 -16.11
CA LYS A 280 9.54 -11.74 -17.23
C LYS A 280 10.45 -12.85 -16.74
N LEU A 281 11.23 -12.59 -15.70
CA LEU A 281 12.12 -13.59 -15.11
C LEU A 281 11.34 -14.74 -14.46
N ARG A 282 10.26 -14.42 -13.73
CA ARG A 282 9.39 -15.42 -13.10
C ARG A 282 8.74 -16.35 -14.12
N GLU A 283 8.17 -15.78 -15.18
CA GLU A 283 7.41 -16.52 -16.19
C GLU A 283 8.30 -17.13 -17.28
N HIS A 284 9.60 -16.83 -17.31
CA HIS A 284 10.53 -17.20 -18.38
C HIS A 284 10.03 -16.77 -19.77
N ASP A 285 9.32 -15.64 -19.85
CA ASP A 285 8.72 -15.10 -21.06
C ASP A 285 8.98 -13.58 -21.15
N ALA A 286 9.66 -13.17 -22.21
CA ALA A 286 10.01 -11.77 -22.45
C ALA A 286 8.80 -10.89 -22.87
N ALA A 287 7.65 -11.48 -23.17
CA ALA A 287 6.47 -10.77 -23.65
C ALA A 287 5.49 -10.36 -22.53
N VAL A 288 5.63 -10.91 -21.31
CA VAL A 288 4.71 -10.60 -20.20
C VAL A 288 5.01 -9.26 -19.55
N MET A 289 3.99 -8.62 -18.99
CA MET A 289 4.09 -7.32 -18.27
C MET A 289 4.94 -6.33 -19.04
N ASP A 290 4.53 -6.02 -20.25
CA ASP A 290 5.23 -5.07 -21.12
C ASP A 290 4.98 -3.60 -20.69
N ALA A 291 5.58 -2.64 -21.39
CA ALA A 291 5.45 -1.22 -21.03
C ALA A 291 4.04 -0.65 -21.18
N ASN A 292 3.10 -1.36 -21.82
CA ASN A 292 1.70 -0.93 -21.90
C ASN A 292 0.90 -1.49 -20.72
N ASP A 293 1.35 -2.58 -20.10
CA ASP A 293 0.72 -3.20 -18.93
C ASP A 293 1.10 -2.45 -17.63
N VAL A 294 2.28 -1.82 -17.59
CA VAL A 294 2.91 -1.20 -16.44
C VAL A 294 2.93 0.32 -16.57
#